data_a1620a789033c7bfbf79bf5f5b9a9297
#
_entry.id   a1620a789033c7bfbf79bf5f5b9a9297
#
_cell.length_a   1.000
_cell.length_b   1.000
_cell.length_c   1.000
_cell.angle_alpha   90.00
_cell.angle_beta   90.00
_cell.angle_gamma   90.00
#
_symmetry.space_group_name_H-M   'P 1'
#
loop_
_entity.id
_entity.type
_entity.pdbx_description
1 polymer ?
#
loop_
_entity_poly.entity_id
_entity_poly.type
_entity_poly.pdbx_seq_one_letter_code
_entity_poly.pdbx_strand_id
1 'polypeptide(L)'
;MGITFSFLYSKGFFLRTACALSLIAVVAGEGASASFPSRVESLSNQMLMADDYYLGRERLSNVQQGIDLLRRAANDNPRDYEAWWRLARFQNFLGRQTQDDRTAASIYGAGAEAARRAVALEPNRVEGHFWLGANYGLMAEAAGWIKGLRFLDTVRSEMETVIRLDPGYEANAGERTLARIFYRAPFFKGGDKQRSIELLQDCLKRYPHDSFAMLYLADDYVAVGRRVEARALLEQILGLCPDPLYGPELENNQVEARERLQQEFRAAR
;
A
#
# COMPACT_ATOMS: atom_id res chain seq x y z
N MET A 1 30.00 1.25 14.59
CA MET A 1 29.53 0.57 13.39
C MET A 1 28.04 0.85 13.30
N GLY A 2 27.67 1.90 12.57
CA GLY A 2 26.28 2.29 12.37
C GLY A 2 25.69 1.46 11.24
N ILE A 3 24.76 0.57 11.57
CA ILE A 3 23.95 -0.11 10.57
C ILE A 3 22.84 0.89 10.19
N THR A 4 23.02 1.59 9.09
CA THR A 4 21.99 2.38 8.44
C THR A 4 20.93 1.42 7.90
N PHE A 5 19.80 1.34 8.58
CA PHE A 5 18.62 0.63 8.10
C PHE A 5 17.91 1.51 7.07
N SER A 6 18.27 1.33 5.81
CA SER A 6 17.52 1.90 4.71
C SER A 6 16.38 0.95 4.37
N PHE A 7 15.15 1.39 4.60
CA PHE A 7 13.97 0.88 3.93
C PHE A 7 14.04 1.47 2.52
N LEU A 8 14.78 0.80 1.64
CA LEU A 8 14.92 1.25 0.27
C LEU A 8 13.65 0.89 -0.51
N TYR A 9 12.65 1.75 -0.42
CA TYR A 9 11.86 2.05 -1.59
C TYR A 9 12.72 2.98 -2.44
N SER A 10 13.22 2.48 -3.55
CA SER A 10 13.95 3.31 -4.52
C SER A 10 13.03 4.42 -4.99
N LYS A 11 13.46 5.64 -4.78
CA LYS A 11 12.79 6.87 -5.21
C LYS A 11 13.12 7.11 -6.70
N GLY A 12 12.58 6.23 -7.56
CA GLY A 12 12.81 6.29 -9.01
C GLY A 12 12.12 7.50 -9.66
N PHE A 13 12.94 8.27 -10.35
CA PHE A 13 12.54 9.41 -11.19
C PHE A 13 11.83 8.90 -12.45
N PHE A 14 10.57 9.28 -12.68
CA PHE A 14 9.83 8.92 -13.89
C PHE A 14 10.23 9.77 -15.09
N LEU A 15 10.74 9.12 -16.14
CA LEU A 15 10.79 9.70 -17.49
C LEU A 15 9.65 9.07 -18.32
N ARG A 16 8.76 9.91 -18.84
CA ARG A 16 7.55 9.50 -19.56
C ARG A 16 7.84 9.27 -21.04
N THR A 17 7.26 8.20 -21.59
CA THR A 17 6.89 8.13 -23.01
C THR A 17 5.36 8.17 -23.13
N ALA A 18 4.86 9.19 -23.80
CA ALA A 18 3.46 9.41 -24.09
C ALA A 18 3.03 8.55 -25.29
N CYS A 19 1.96 7.78 -25.14
CA CYS A 19 1.23 7.21 -26.28
C CYS A 19 -0.15 7.86 -26.35
N ALA A 20 -0.37 8.59 -27.46
CA ALA A 20 -1.61 9.29 -27.78
C ALA A 20 -2.61 8.32 -28.37
N LEU A 21 -3.87 8.36 -27.92
CA LEU A 21 -4.99 7.78 -28.65
C LEU A 21 -6.18 8.76 -28.69
N SER A 22 -6.76 8.77 -29.88
CA SER A 22 -7.62 9.77 -30.47
C SER A 22 -9.04 9.83 -29.93
N LEU A 23 -9.61 11.04 -29.97
CA LEU A 23 -11.03 11.36 -29.79
C LEU A 23 -11.92 10.73 -30.85
N ILE A 24 -13.10 10.27 -30.44
CA ILE A 24 -14.30 10.25 -31.29
C ILE A 24 -15.40 10.99 -30.53
N ALA A 25 -15.84 12.08 -31.12
CA ALA A 25 -17.01 12.84 -30.69
C ALA A 25 -18.28 12.23 -31.32
N VAL A 26 -19.29 12.01 -30.50
CA VAL A 26 -20.67 11.78 -30.97
C VAL A 26 -21.56 12.87 -30.39
N VAL A 27 -22.11 13.65 -31.29
CA VAL A 27 -23.18 14.63 -31.02
C VAL A 27 -24.52 13.90 -31.11
N ALA A 28 -25.36 14.01 -30.11
CA ALA A 28 -26.78 13.92 -30.27
C ALA A 28 -27.50 14.67 -29.14
N GLY A 29 -28.45 15.46 -29.55
CA GLY A 29 -29.18 16.40 -28.75
C GLY A 29 -30.41 15.82 -28.06
N GLU A 30 -31.10 16.73 -27.44
CA GLU A 30 -32.46 16.79 -26.94
C GLU A 30 -32.70 16.53 -25.45
N GLY A 31 -33.00 17.61 -24.78
CA GLY A 31 -34.14 17.83 -23.88
C GLY A 31 -34.35 16.81 -22.75
N ALA A 32 -33.39 16.63 -21.84
CA ALA A 32 -33.67 16.05 -20.55
C ALA A 32 -33.68 17.16 -19.49
N SER A 33 -34.82 17.34 -18.83
CA SER A 33 -34.89 18.13 -17.61
C SER A 33 -33.85 17.58 -16.62
N ALA A 34 -32.82 18.36 -16.32
CA ALA A 34 -31.79 17.96 -15.40
C ALA A 34 -32.43 17.83 -14.00
N SER A 35 -32.87 16.62 -13.67
CA SER A 35 -33.15 16.28 -12.29
C SER A 35 -31.83 16.31 -11.55
N PHE A 36 -31.70 17.16 -10.54
CA PHE A 36 -30.53 17.15 -9.68
C PHE A 36 -30.41 15.75 -9.06
N PRO A 37 -29.24 15.11 -9.14
CA PRO A 37 -29.06 13.79 -8.57
C PRO A 37 -29.42 13.82 -7.08
N SER A 38 -30.05 12.75 -6.60
CA SER A 38 -30.33 12.61 -5.18
C SER A 38 -29.01 12.70 -4.39
N ARG A 39 -29.05 13.09 -3.11
CA ARG A 39 -27.85 13.15 -2.27
C ARG A 39 -27.07 11.82 -2.27
N VAL A 40 -27.79 10.69 -2.35
CA VAL A 40 -27.20 9.34 -2.40
C VAL A 40 -26.48 9.11 -3.72
N GLU A 41 -27.09 9.48 -4.86
CA GLU A 41 -26.43 9.38 -6.18
C GLU A 41 -25.21 10.28 -6.29
N SER A 42 -25.27 11.47 -5.71
CA SER A 42 -24.13 12.39 -5.66
C SER A 42 -22.96 11.81 -4.84
N LEU A 43 -23.23 11.20 -3.68
CA LEU A 43 -22.18 10.55 -2.86
C LEU A 43 -21.60 9.31 -3.56
N SER A 44 -22.43 8.50 -4.20
CA SER A 44 -21.98 7.34 -4.96
C SER A 44 -21.06 7.77 -6.13
N ASN A 45 -21.42 8.84 -6.85
CA ASN A 45 -20.61 9.38 -7.93
C ASN A 45 -19.27 9.96 -7.42
N GLN A 46 -19.24 10.57 -6.23
CA GLN A 46 -17.97 11.04 -5.63
C GLN A 46 -17.03 9.88 -5.28
N MET A 47 -17.56 8.76 -4.79
CA MET A 47 -16.72 7.58 -4.49
C MET A 47 -16.18 6.92 -5.75
N LEU A 48 -17.00 6.79 -6.81
CA LEU A 48 -16.54 6.31 -8.11
C LEU A 48 -15.44 7.21 -8.70
N MET A 49 -15.63 8.54 -8.65
CA MET A 49 -14.62 9.49 -9.10
C MET A 49 -13.32 9.37 -8.26
N ALA A 50 -13.42 9.15 -6.95
CA ALA A 50 -12.26 8.92 -6.11
C ALA A 50 -11.53 7.63 -6.51
N ASP A 51 -12.25 6.55 -6.81
CA ASP A 51 -11.66 5.30 -7.26
C ASP A 51 -10.98 5.46 -8.65
N ASP A 52 -11.56 6.23 -9.57
CA ASP A 52 -10.92 6.58 -10.85
C ASP A 52 -9.62 7.37 -10.64
N TYR A 53 -9.59 8.35 -9.72
CA TYR A 53 -8.36 9.03 -9.36
C TYR A 53 -7.32 8.08 -8.77
N TYR A 54 -7.74 7.09 -7.98
CA TYR A 54 -6.83 6.11 -7.43
C TYR A 54 -6.27 5.15 -8.48
N LEU A 55 -7.06 4.76 -9.46
CA LEU A 55 -6.58 3.98 -10.59
C LEU A 55 -5.50 4.72 -11.39
N GLY A 56 -5.64 6.05 -11.55
CA GLY A 56 -4.64 6.90 -12.20
C GLY A 56 -3.62 7.54 -11.25
N ARG A 57 -3.31 6.92 -10.09
CA ARG A 57 -2.47 7.47 -9.02
C ARG A 57 -1.00 7.64 -9.38
N GLU A 58 -0.54 7.08 -10.49
CA GLU A 58 0.78 7.37 -11.04
C GLU A 58 0.99 8.87 -11.32
N ARG A 59 -0.10 9.61 -11.49
CA ARG A 59 -0.10 11.07 -11.57
C ARG A 59 -0.40 11.67 -10.20
N LEU A 60 0.58 12.34 -9.59
CA LEU A 60 0.38 12.99 -8.28
C LEU A 60 -0.78 14.00 -8.26
N SER A 61 -1.13 14.60 -9.41
CA SER A 61 -2.33 15.46 -9.54
C SER A 61 -3.62 14.70 -9.23
N ASN A 62 -3.74 13.44 -9.68
CA ASN A 62 -4.90 12.61 -9.38
C ASN A 62 -4.96 12.27 -7.88
N VAL A 63 -3.81 12.00 -7.27
CA VAL A 63 -3.73 11.75 -5.82
C VAL A 63 -4.22 12.96 -5.04
N GLN A 64 -3.77 14.16 -5.42
CA GLN A 64 -4.20 15.41 -4.76
C GLN A 64 -5.70 15.67 -4.95
N GLN A 65 -6.22 15.50 -6.17
CA GLN A 65 -7.65 15.65 -6.47
C GLN A 65 -8.52 14.66 -5.69
N GLY A 66 -8.08 13.40 -5.60
CA GLY A 66 -8.76 12.38 -4.79
C GLY A 66 -8.79 12.74 -3.31
N ILE A 67 -7.68 13.20 -2.74
CA ILE A 67 -7.60 13.65 -1.35
C ILE A 67 -8.56 14.83 -1.10
N ASP A 68 -8.56 15.84 -1.97
CA ASP A 68 -9.40 17.03 -1.81
C ASP A 68 -10.88 16.69 -1.97
N LEU A 69 -11.24 15.79 -2.89
CA LEU A 69 -12.60 15.28 -3.05
C LEU A 69 -13.07 14.56 -1.78
N LEU A 70 -12.28 13.62 -1.28
CA LEU A 70 -12.63 12.81 -0.12
C LEU A 70 -12.66 13.62 1.18
N ARG A 71 -11.80 14.62 1.33
CA ARG A 71 -11.86 15.55 2.47
C ARG A 71 -13.16 16.34 2.47
N ARG A 72 -13.60 16.85 1.32
CA ARG A 72 -14.90 17.53 1.21
C ARG A 72 -16.04 16.58 1.57
N ALA A 73 -16.06 15.38 0.96
CA ALA A 73 -17.08 14.38 1.25
C ALA A 73 -17.16 14.02 2.75
N ALA A 74 -16.01 13.81 3.40
CA ALA A 74 -15.93 13.51 4.83
C ALA A 74 -16.34 14.69 5.73
N ASN A 75 -16.10 15.93 5.31
CA ASN A 75 -16.56 17.13 6.02
C ASN A 75 -18.07 17.34 5.87
N ASP A 76 -18.63 17.11 4.67
CA ASP A 76 -20.04 17.25 4.38
C ASP A 76 -20.88 16.14 5.06
N ASN A 77 -20.30 14.94 5.18
CA ASN A 77 -20.88 13.82 5.90
C ASN A 77 -19.83 13.09 6.75
N PRO A 78 -19.63 13.51 8.02
CA PRO A 78 -18.66 12.87 8.92
C PRO A 78 -18.95 11.39 9.25
N ARG A 79 -20.12 10.87 8.87
CA ARG A 79 -20.50 9.46 9.02
C ARG A 79 -20.31 8.66 7.74
N ASP A 80 -19.66 9.22 6.72
CA ASP A 80 -19.38 8.52 5.48
C ASP A 80 -18.15 7.62 5.64
N TYR A 81 -18.38 6.34 5.92
CA TYR A 81 -17.36 5.31 5.99
C TYR A 81 -16.52 5.25 4.72
N GLU A 82 -17.18 5.33 3.54
CA GLU A 82 -16.56 5.18 2.23
C GLU A 82 -15.55 6.31 1.94
N ALA A 83 -15.85 7.52 2.38
CA ALA A 83 -14.93 8.64 2.24
C ALA A 83 -13.70 8.48 3.16
N TRP A 84 -13.90 8.03 4.40
CA TRP A 84 -12.82 7.96 5.38
C TRP A 84 -11.76 6.91 5.05
N TRP A 85 -12.17 5.67 4.69
CA TRP A 85 -11.17 4.65 4.40
C TRP A 85 -10.45 4.93 3.07
N ARG A 86 -11.14 5.48 2.06
CA ARG A 86 -10.49 5.91 0.81
C ARG A 86 -9.50 7.03 1.05
N LEU A 87 -9.84 8.01 1.90
CA LEU A 87 -8.91 9.08 2.28
C LEU A 87 -7.64 8.50 2.91
N ALA A 88 -7.79 7.50 3.80
CA ALA A 88 -6.65 6.82 4.41
C ALA A 88 -5.78 6.10 3.37
N ARG A 89 -6.38 5.46 2.36
CA ARG A 89 -5.70 4.83 1.22
C ARG A 89 -4.88 5.83 0.41
N PHE A 90 -5.47 6.97 0.08
CA PHE A 90 -4.77 8.03 -0.66
C PHE A 90 -3.61 8.63 0.14
N GLN A 91 -3.79 8.87 1.45
CA GLN A 91 -2.73 9.35 2.33
C GLN A 91 -1.57 8.33 2.42
N ASN A 92 -1.88 7.04 2.49
CA ASN A 92 -0.89 5.98 2.45
C ASN A 92 -0.04 6.06 1.17
N PHE A 93 -0.70 6.16 0.02
CA PHE A 93 0.00 6.26 -1.26
C PHE A 93 0.84 7.55 -1.35
N LEU A 94 0.28 8.71 -0.98
CA LEU A 94 1.01 9.99 -1.00
C LEU A 94 2.25 9.96 -0.11
N GLY A 95 2.14 9.37 1.09
CA GLY A 95 3.27 9.22 2.00
C GLY A 95 4.41 8.39 1.39
N ARG A 96 4.09 7.32 0.64
CA ARG A 96 5.08 6.50 -0.08
C ARG A 96 5.81 7.27 -1.18
N GLN A 97 5.17 8.26 -1.81
CA GLN A 97 5.78 9.11 -2.83
C GLN A 97 6.58 10.28 -2.24
N THR A 98 6.50 10.47 -0.91
CA THR A 98 7.15 11.59 -0.22
C THR A 98 8.56 11.20 0.21
N GLN A 99 9.55 12.04 -0.13
CA GLN A 99 10.96 11.73 0.11
C GLN A 99 11.42 12.02 1.53
N ASP A 100 10.89 13.07 2.14
CA ASP A 100 11.25 13.46 3.50
C ASP A 100 10.48 12.61 4.51
N ASP A 101 11.20 11.85 5.34
CA ASP A 101 10.62 10.94 6.32
C ASP A 101 9.71 11.65 7.33
N ARG A 102 10.03 12.89 7.70
CA ARG A 102 9.20 13.67 8.64
C ARG A 102 7.86 14.04 8.01
N THR A 103 7.89 14.49 6.77
CA THR A 103 6.69 14.82 5.99
C THR A 103 5.88 13.54 5.71
N ALA A 104 6.54 12.45 5.32
CA ALA A 104 5.90 11.16 5.11
C ALA A 104 5.21 10.66 6.40
N ALA A 105 5.87 10.72 7.56
CA ALA A 105 5.28 10.35 8.84
C ALA A 105 4.03 11.18 9.19
N SER A 106 4.03 12.48 8.87
CA SER A 106 2.85 13.34 9.04
C SER A 106 1.68 12.94 8.15
N ILE A 107 1.97 12.60 6.89
CA ILE A 107 0.97 12.13 5.92
C ILE A 107 0.37 10.79 6.36
N TYR A 108 1.21 9.83 6.77
CA TYR A 108 0.73 8.56 7.32
C TYR A 108 -0.09 8.75 8.61
N GLY A 109 0.29 9.71 9.46
CA GLY A 109 -0.49 10.08 10.64
C GLY A 109 -1.89 10.57 10.28
N ALA A 110 -2.02 11.41 9.26
CA ALA A 110 -3.32 11.84 8.73
C ALA A 110 -4.13 10.67 8.15
N GLY A 111 -3.46 9.73 7.45
CA GLY A 111 -4.08 8.51 6.96
C GLY A 111 -4.57 7.60 8.09
N ALA A 112 -3.78 7.42 9.15
CA ALA A 112 -4.18 6.65 10.32
C ALA A 112 -5.39 7.27 11.05
N GLU A 113 -5.46 8.60 11.14
CA GLU A 113 -6.63 9.28 11.72
C GLU A 113 -7.89 9.07 10.88
N ALA A 114 -7.80 9.18 9.56
CA ALA A 114 -8.91 8.90 8.66
C ALA A 114 -9.39 7.43 8.79
N ALA A 115 -8.46 6.47 8.80
CA ALA A 115 -8.78 5.06 8.97
C ALA A 115 -9.42 4.78 10.34
N ARG A 116 -8.96 5.42 11.41
CA ARG A 116 -9.58 5.30 12.75
C ARG A 116 -11.02 5.77 12.76
N ARG A 117 -11.33 6.84 12.00
CA ARG A 117 -12.72 7.29 11.80
C ARG A 117 -13.56 6.23 11.09
N ALA A 118 -13.01 5.61 10.04
CA ALA A 118 -13.67 4.51 9.35
C ALA A 118 -13.96 3.34 10.30
N VAL A 119 -12.95 2.85 11.05
CA VAL A 119 -13.12 1.77 12.02
C VAL A 119 -14.19 2.10 13.09
N ALA A 120 -14.22 3.35 13.57
CA ALA A 120 -15.23 3.77 14.55
C ALA A 120 -16.65 3.78 13.99
N LEU A 121 -16.83 4.00 12.69
CA LEU A 121 -18.12 3.97 12.01
C LEU A 121 -18.59 2.55 11.71
N GLU A 122 -17.69 1.71 11.18
CA GLU A 122 -17.99 0.35 10.70
C GLU A 122 -16.90 -0.64 11.18
N PRO A 123 -16.93 -1.06 12.46
CA PRO A 123 -15.86 -1.88 13.04
C PRO A 123 -15.78 -3.32 12.49
N ASN A 124 -16.76 -3.74 11.71
CA ASN A 124 -16.79 -5.06 11.10
C ASN A 124 -16.43 -5.04 9.61
N ARG A 125 -15.98 -3.92 9.09
CA ARG A 125 -15.50 -3.80 7.70
C ARG A 125 -13.98 -3.76 7.65
N VAL A 126 -13.43 -4.50 6.70
CA VAL A 126 -11.99 -4.79 6.59
C VAL A 126 -11.16 -3.57 6.20
N GLU A 127 -11.68 -2.69 5.34
CA GLU A 127 -10.94 -1.60 4.73
C GLU A 127 -10.38 -0.61 5.77
N GLY A 128 -11.20 -0.24 6.75
CA GLY A 128 -10.78 0.66 7.85
C GLY A 128 -9.61 0.09 8.65
N HIS A 129 -9.69 -1.17 9.04
CA HIS A 129 -8.65 -1.88 9.79
C HIS A 129 -7.35 -2.00 8.98
N PHE A 130 -7.47 -2.40 7.71
CA PHE A 130 -6.30 -2.53 6.86
C PHE A 130 -5.55 -1.20 6.70
N TRP A 131 -6.26 -0.13 6.34
CA TRP A 131 -5.61 1.16 6.13
C TRP A 131 -5.12 1.80 7.43
N LEU A 132 -5.73 1.47 8.58
CA LEU A 132 -5.23 1.88 9.90
C LEU A 132 -3.88 1.23 10.20
N GLY A 133 -3.80 -0.10 10.08
CA GLY A 133 -2.56 -0.83 10.30
C GLY A 133 -1.47 -0.46 9.29
N ALA A 134 -1.81 -0.34 8.00
CA ALA A 134 -0.87 0.03 6.94
C ALA A 134 -0.26 1.43 7.16
N ASN A 135 -1.05 2.42 7.54
CA ASN A 135 -0.55 3.78 7.82
C ASN A 135 0.30 3.80 9.09
N TYR A 136 -0.08 3.10 10.16
CA TYR A 136 0.77 2.98 11.36
C TYR A 136 2.07 2.24 11.09
N GLY A 137 2.05 1.20 10.26
CA GLY A 137 3.26 0.46 9.85
C GLY A 137 4.27 1.39 9.17
N LEU A 138 3.83 2.12 8.15
CA LEU A 138 4.68 3.06 7.41
C LEU A 138 5.11 4.27 8.27
N MET A 139 4.24 4.75 9.16
CA MET A 139 4.62 5.78 10.13
C MET A 139 5.69 5.29 11.10
N ALA A 140 5.63 4.02 11.51
CA ALA A 140 6.65 3.40 12.34
C ALA A 140 8.01 3.36 11.64
N GLU A 141 8.02 3.05 10.34
CA GLU A 141 9.22 3.04 9.52
C GLU A 141 9.82 4.43 9.37
N ALA A 142 9.01 5.42 9.00
CA ALA A 142 9.45 6.81 8.83
C ALA A 142 9.91 7.45 10.15
N ALA A 143 9.34 7.05 11.29
CA ALA A 143 9.77 7.53 12.60
C ALA A 143 11.11 6.92 13.08
N GLY A 144 11.58 5.87 12.40
CA GLY A 144 12.77 5.11 12.75
C GLY A 144 12.52 4.06 13.84
N TRP A 145 13.46 3.11 13.91
CA TRP A 145 13.36 1.87 14.68
C TRP A 145 12.81 2.02 16.11
N ILE A 146 13.45 2.85 16.96
CA ILE A 146 13.08 2.93 18.38
C ILE A 146 11.68 3.52 18.56
N LYS A 147 11.39 4.60 17.83
CA LYS A 147 10.10 5.28 17.90
C LYS A 147 8.99 4.43 17.24
N GLY A 148 9.34 3.63 16.25
CA GLY A 148 8.43 2.74 15.54
C GLY A 148 7.88 1.61 16.41
N LEU A 149 8.66 1.10 17.40
CA LEU A 149 8.25 -0.01 18.26
C LEU A 149 6.90 0.19 18.98
N ARG A 150 6.53 1.44 19.26
CA ARG A 150 5.26 1.79 19.90
C ARG A 150 4.02 1.48 19.06
N PHE A 151 4.18 1.35 17.74
CA PHE A 151 3.08 1.09 16.82
C PHE A 151 2.88 -0.40 16.52
N LEU A 152 3.87 -1.26 16.82
CA LEU A 152 3.86 -2.67 16.42
C LEU A 152 2.64 -3.42 16.95
N ASP A 153 2.27 -3.21 18.21
CA ASP A 153 1.13 -3.92 18.81
C ASP A 153 -0.19 -3.51 18.14
N THR A 154 -0.34 -2.22 17.80
CA THR A 154 -1.49 -1.72 17.04
C THR A 154 -1.52 -2.32 15.62
N VAL A 155 -0.40 -2.26 14.89
CA VAL A 155 -0.34 -2.84 13.52
C VAL A 155 -0.68 -4.32 13.54
N ARG A 156 -0.15 -5.08 14.52
CA ARG A 156 -0.45 -6.51 14.66
C ARG A 156 -1.93 -6.76 14.89
N SER A 157 -2.54 -6.07 15.86
CA SER A 157 -3.96 -6.21 16.19
C SER A 157 -4.88 -5.87 15.01
N GLU A 158 -4.54 -4.81 14.26
CA GLU A 158 -5.31 -4.44 13.07
C GLU A 158 -5.19 -5.49 11.96
N MET A 159 -3.99 -6.02 11.70
CA MET A 159 -3.79 -7.07 10.69
C MET A 159 -4.43 -8.41 11.09
N GLU A 160 -4.42 -8.78 12.36
CA GLU A 160 -5.16 -9.95 12.86
C GLU A 160 -6.68 -9.77 12.66
N THR A 161 -7.18 -8.54 12.83
CA THR A 161 -8.58 -8.22 12.53
C THR A 161 -8.87 -8.30 11.04
N VAL A 162 -7.99 -7.80 10.16
CA VAL A 162 -8.11 -7.94 8.71
C VAL A 162 -8.22 -9.41 8.30
N ILE A 163 -7.31 -10.26 8.78
CA ILE A 163 -7.31 -11.69 8.49
C ILE A 163 -8.61 -12.37 8.95
N ARG A 164 -9.14 -11.99 10.11
CA ARG A 164 -10.38 -12.53 10.65
C ARG A 164 -11.61 -12.10 9.85
N LEU A 165 -11.63 -10.85 9.36
CA LEU A 165 -12.75 -10.28 8.59
C LEU A 165 -12.74 -10.74 7.14
N ASP A 166 -11.58 -10.69 6.49
CA ASP A 166 -11.36 -11.11 5.11
C ASP A 166 -9.91 -11.58 4.90
N PRO A 167 -9.63 -12.90 4.96
CA PRO A 167 -8.27 -13.44 4.77
C PRO A 167 -7.69 -13.12 3.39
N GLY A 168 -8.55 -12.90 2.38
CA GLY A 168 -8.13 -12.62 1.00
C GLY A 168 -7.89 -11.15 0.68
N TYR A 169 -8.21 -10.26 1.61
CA TYR A 169 -8.17 -8.82 1.35
C TYR A 169 -6.81 -8.35 0.83
N GLU A 170 -6.84 -7.61 -0.30
CA GLU A 170 -5.64 -7.07 -0.97
C GLU A 170 -4.53 -8.14 -1.15
N ALA A 171 -4.93 -9.30 -1.67
CA ALA A 171 -4.03 -10.44 -1.91
C ALA A 171 -3.24 -10.87 -0.65
N ASN A 172 -3.94 -11.17 0.43
CA ASN A 172 -3.39 -11.54 1.74
C ASN A 172 -2.53 -10.46 2.41
N ALA A 173 -2.87 -9.19 2.22
CA ALA A 173 -2.07 -8.09 2.78
C ALA A 173 -1.97 -8.14 4.31
N GLY A 174 -2.96 -8.70 5.00
CA GLY A 174 -2.93 -8.91 6.46
C GLY A 174 -1.78 -9.82 6.86
N GLU A 175 -1.72 -11.04 6.30
CA GLU A 175 -0.66 -12.02 6.60
C GLU A 175 0.71 -11.52 6.15
N ARG A 176 0.78 -10.90 4.98
CA ARG A 176 2.01 -10.32 4.45
C ARG A 176 2.58 -9.24 5.37
N THR A 177 1.72 -8.38 5.93
CA THR A 177 2.13 -7.36 6.89
C THR A 177 2.54 -7.96 8.22
N LEU A 178 1.85 -9.00 8.73
CA LEU A 178 2.26 -9.73 9.92
C LEU A 178 3.62 -10.40 9.73
N ALA A 179 3.86 -11.02 8.58
CA ALA A 179 5.16 -11.59 8.24
C ALA A 179 6.25 -10.52 8.34
N ARG A 180 6.01 -9.32 7.80
CA ARG A 180 6.96 -8.21 7.90
C ARG A 180 7.22 -7.79 9.36
N ILE A 181 6.22 -7.83 10.23
CA ILE A 181 6.39 -7.59 11.67
C ILE A 181 7.27 -8.68 12.28
N PHE A 182 7.01 -9.96 12.01
CA PHE A 182 7.83 -11.07 12.52
C PHE A 182 9.29 -10.97 12.09
N TYR A 183 9.54 -10.57 10.85
CA TYR A 183 10.90 -10.33 10.35
C TYR A 183 11.61 -9.17 11.05
N ARG A 184 10.90 -8.06 11.28
CA ARG A 184 11.49 -6.79 11.72
C ARG A 184 11.55 -6.64 13.24
N ALA A 185 10.59 -7.20 13.96
CA ALA A 185 10.53 -7.04 15.40
C ALA A 185 11.72 -7.73 16.08
N PRO A 186 12.22 -7.20 17.19
CA PRO A 186 13.16 -7.94 18.03
C PRO A 186 12.45 -9.14 18.67
N PHE A 187 13.23 -10.15 19.09
CA PHE A 187 12.71 -11.36 19.71
C PHE A 187 11.77 -11.06 20.90
N PHE A 188 12.16 -10.12 21.78
CA PHE A 188 11.34 -9.75 22.96
C PHE A 188 10.05 -8.96 22.62
N LYS A 189 9.86 -8.57 21.35
CA LYS A 189 8.64 -8.00 20.77
C LYS A 189 7.94 -8.98 19.82
N GLY A 190 8.29 -10.26 19.89
CA GLY A 190 7.68 -11.33 19.10
C GLY A 190 8.21 -11.43 17.67
N GLY A 191 9.46 -11.00 17.44
CA GLY A 191 10.15 -11.26 16.16
C GLY A 191 10.45 -12.74 15.99
N ASP A 192 10.15 -13.28 14.80
CA ASP A 192 10.36 -14.66 14.44
C ASP A 192 10.49 -14.79 12.91
N LYS A 193 11.72 -14.90 12.43
CA LYS A 193 11.99 -15.00 10.99
C LYS A 193 11.46 -16.28 10.36
N GLN A 194 11.42 -17.37 11.11
CA GLN A 194 10.90 -18.62 10.59
C GLN A 194 9.38 -18.53 10.38
N ARG A 195 8.67 -17.90 11.31
CA ARG A 195 7.24 -17.62 11.19
C ARG A 195 6.94 -16.68 10.03
N SER A 196 7.81 -15.66 9.79
CA SER A 196 7.72 -14.79 8.62
C SER A 196 7.79 -15.57 7.32
N ILE A 197 8.80 -16.45 7.19
CA ILE A 197 8.99 -17.30 6.00
C ILE A 197 7.75 -18.16 5.74
N GLU A 198 7.23 -18.84 6.75
CA GLU A 198 6.05 -19.71 6.64
C GLU A 198 4.83 -18.95 6.14
N LEU A 199 4.54 -17.78 6.72
CA LEU A 199 3.42 -16.92 6.29
C LEU A 199 3.58 -16.46 4.84
N LEU A 200 4.76 -16.00 4.44
CA LEU A 200 5.00 -15.51 3.08
C LEU A 200 4.95 -16.64 2.05
N GLN A 201 5.42 -17.83 2.39
CA GLN A 201 5.27 -19.01 1.54
C GLN A 201 3.79 -19.37 1.35
N ASP A 202 2.98 -19.29 2.40
CA ASP A 202 1.54 -19.54 2.30
C ASP A 202 0.82 -18.43 1.52
N CYS A 203 1.23 -17.18 1.64
CA CYS A 203 0.76 -16.10 0.78
C CYS A 203 1.03 -16.42 -0.70
N LEU A 204 2.25 -16.81 -1.05
CA LEU A 204 2.65 -17.10 -2.43
C LEU A 204 2.01 -18.37 -3.01
N LYS A 205 1.62 -19.36 -2.18
CA LYS A 205 0.80 -20.50 -2.65
C LYS A 205 -0.57 -20.06 -3.13
N ARG A 206 -1.19 -19.06 -2.46
CA ARG A 206 -2.52 -18.52 -2.81
C ARG A 206 -2.45 -17.46 -3.90
N TYR A 207 -1.43 -16.61 -3.87
CA TYR A 207 -1.20 -15.50 -4.82
C TYR A 207 0.23 -15.55 -5.36
N PRO A 208 0.50 -16.41 -6.37
CA PRO A 208 1.85 -16.66 -6.88
C PRO A 208 2.55 -15.46 -7.51
N HIS A 209 1.81 -14.40 -7.81
CA HIS A 209 2.32 -13.18 -8.45
C HIS A 209 2.38 -11.97 -7.50
N ASP A 210 2.21 -12.18 -6.18
CA ASP A 210 2.34 -11.12 -5.19
C ASP A 210 3.80 -10.67 -5.05
N SER A 211 4.15 -9.59 -5.75
CA SER A 211 5.50 -9.05 -5.77
C SER A 211 5.98 -8.53 -4.41
N PHE A 212 5.08 -8.07 -3.53
CA PHE A 212 5.43 -7.70 -2.16
C PHE A 212 5.81 -8.91 -1.31
N ALA A 213 5.02 -9.98 -1.40
CA ALA A 213 5.34 -11.21 -0.68
C ALA A 213 6.68 -11.80 -1.16
N MET A 214 6.97 -11.75 -2.47
CA MET A 214 8.26 -12.17 -3.02
C MET A 214 9.41 -11.33 -2.48
N LEU A 215 9.29 -9.99 -2.44
CA LEU A 215 10.31 -9.10 -1.89
C LEU A 215 10.60 -9.39 -0.41
N TYR A 216 9.54 -9.53 0.38
CA TYR A 216 9.67 -9.79 1.82
C TYR A 216 10.28 -11.18 2.08
N LEU A 217 9.87 -12.20 1.32
CA LEU A 217 10.45 -13.54 1.44
C LEU A 217 11.91 -13.57 0.98
N ALA A 218 12.30 -12.77 -0.02
CA ALA A 218 13.69 -12.62 -0.41
C ALA A 218 14.54 -12.02 0.72
N ASP A 219 14.04 -10.99 1.44
CA ASP A 219 14.68 -10.45 2.65
C ASP A 219 14.89 -11.54 3.71
N ASP A 220 13.83 -12.31 3.99
CA ASP A 220 13.86 -13.38 4.97
C ASP A 220 14.90 -14.44 4.58
N TYR A 221 14.94 -14.86 3.32
CA TYR A 221 15.89 -15.84 2.82
C TYR A 221 17.33 -15.34 2.90
N VAL A 222 17.59 -14.08 2.57
CA VAL A 222 18.93 -13.48 2.77
C VAL A 222 19.33 -13.54 4.24
N ALA A 223 18.40 -13.18 5.15
CA ALA A 223 18.66 -13.13 6.57
C ALA A 223 18.94 -14.50 7.22
N VAL A 224 18.49 -15.59 6.59
CA VAL A 224 18.75 -16.98 7.04
C VAL A 224 19.76 -17.73 6.16
N GLY A 225 20.46 -17.02 5.24
CA GLY A 225 21.53 -17.56 4.39
C GLY A 225 21.05 -18.30 3.14
N ARG A 226 19.76 -18.32 2.83
CA ARG A 226 19.15 -18.97 1.65
C ARG A 226 19.25 -18.05 0.41
N ARG A 227 20.48 -17.67 0.05
CA ARG A 227 20.73 -16.65 -0.99
C ARG A 227 20.29 -17.05 -2.40
N VAL A 228 20.35 -18.35 -2.73
CA VAL A 228 19.91 -18.84 -4.05
C VAL A 228 18.43 -18.65 -4.25
N GLU A 229 17.64 -19.00 -3.26
CA GLU A 229 16.18 -18.83 -3.29
C GLU A 229 15.79 -17.36 -3.26
N ALA A 230 16.49 -16.54 -2.46
CA ALA A 230 16.26 -15.09 -2.46
C ALA A 230 16.47 -14.48 -3.86
N ARG A 231 17.58 -14.85 -4.52
CA ARG A 231 17.88 -14.40 -5.89
C ARG A 231 16.79 -14.82 -6.88
N ALA A 232 16.34 -16.07 -6.81
CA ALA A 232 15.28 -16.58 -7.69
C ALA A 232 13.97 -15.80 -7.57
N LEU A 233 13.57 -15.42 -6.35
CA LEU A 233 12.38 -14.58 -6.11
C LEU A 233 12.56 -13.18 -6.72
N LEU A 234 13.72 -12.56 -6.54
CA LEU A 234 13.98 -11.23 -7.11
C LEU A 234 13.98 -11.26 -8.66
N GLU A 235 14.55 -12.30 -9.26
CA GLU A 235 14.50 -12.51 -10.71
C GLU A 235 13.07 -12.76 -11.20
N GLN A 236 12.25 -13.50 -10.44
CA GLN A 236 10.85 -13.74 -10.76
C GLN A 236 10.03 -12.44 -10.79
N ILE A 237 10.25 -11.52 -9.84
CA ILE A 237 9.56 -10.21 -9.82
C ILE A 237 9.79 -9.45 -11.12
N LEU A 238 11.01 -9.52 -11.71
CA LEU A 238 11.31 -8.81 -12.95
C LEU A 238 10.53 -9.32 -14.15
N GLY A 239 10.07 -10.57 -14.11
CA GLY A 239 9.26 -11.19 -15.15
C GLY A 239 7.74 -11.02 -14.99
N LEU A 240 7.27 -10.40 -13.92
CA LEU A 240 5.83 -10.19 -13.71
C LEU A 240 5.27 -9.14 -14.67
N CYS A 241 4.07 -9.40 -15.19
CA CYS A 241 3.32 -8.43 -15.98
C CYS A 241 2.52 -7.48 -15.09
N PRO A 242 2.40 -6.20 -15.46
CA PRO A 242 1.57 -5.24 -14.72
C PRO A 242 0.11 -5.68 -14.64
N ASP A 243 -0.44 -5.60 -13.43
CA ASP A 243 -1.87 -5.68 -13.18
C ASP A 243 -2.45 -4.25 -13.15
N PRO A 244 -3.64 -3.99 -13.73
CA PRO A 244 -4.23 -2.64 -13.73
C PRO A 244 -4.40 -2.02 -12.34
N LEU A 245 -4.64 -2.83 -11.31
CA LEU A 245 -4.82 -2.36 -9.94
C LEU A 245 -3.50 -2.09 -9.21
N TYR A 246 -2.47 -2.92 -9.47
CA TYR A 246 -1.19 -2.92 -8.74
C TYR A 246 0.00 -2.53 -9.61
N GLY A 247 -0.25 -2.00 -10.81
CA GLY A 247 0.81 -1.63 -11.75
C GLY A 247 1.88 -0.71 -11.16
N PRO A 248 1.52 0.42 -10.53
CA PRO A 248 2.51 1.33 -9.93
C PRO A 248 3.33 0.68 -8.82
N GLU A 249 2.72 -0.20 -8.02
CA GLU A 249 3.40 -0.94 -6.97
C GLU A 249 4.36 -1.99 -7.55
N LEU A 250 3.95 -2.70 -8.61
CA LEU A 250 4.81 -3.67 -9.28
C LEU A 250 6.03 -3.01 -9.90
N GLU A 251 5.87 -1.86 -10.57
CA GLU A 251 7.00 -1.11 -11.14
C GLU A 251 8.02 -0.76 -10.05
N ASN A 252 7.57 -0.25 -8.90
CA ASN A 252 8.44 0.04 -7.77
C ASN A 252 9.15 -1.23 -7.25
N ASN A 253 8.41 -2.33 -7.12
CA ASN A 253 8.97 -3.60 -6.65
C ASN A 253 9.99 -4.19 -7.65
N GLN A 254 9.78 -4.00 -8.96
CA GLN A 254 10.75 -4.38 -9.99
C GLN A 254 12.03 -3.53 -9.95
N VAL A 255 11.91 -2.23 -9.67
CA VAL A 255 13.08 -1.36 -9.46
C VAL A 255 13.87 -1.84 -8.23
N GLU A 256 13.19 -2.06 -7.11
CA GLU A 256 13.81 -2.55 -5.88
C GLU A 256 14.49 -3.92 -6.09
N ALA A 257 13.84 -4.84 -6.79
CA ALA A 257 14.42 -6.16 -7.11
C ALA A 257 15.70 -6.04 -7.93
N ARG A 258 15.75 -5.14 -8.95
CA ARG A 258 16.98 -4.90 -9.74
C ARG A 258 18.12 -4.37 -8.87
N GLU A 259 17.83 -3.40 -8.02
CA GLU A 259 18.84 -2.80 -7.12
C GLU A 259 19.41 -3.84 -6.17
N ARG A 260 18.57 -4.67 -5.54
CA ARG A 260 19.00 -5.75 -4.66
C ARG A 260 19.83 -6.79 -5.39
N LEU A 261 19.44 -7.21 -6.58
CA LEU A 261 20.23 -8.13 -7.41
C LEU A 261 21.60 -7.55 -7.72
N GLN A 262 21.69 -6.25 -7.98
CA GLN A 262 22.97 -5.59 -8.23
C GLN A 262 23.84 -5.43 -6.99
N GLN A 263 23.26 -5.13 -5.84
CA GLN A 263 23.98 -4.86 -4.59
C GLN A 263 24.40 -6.14 -3.87
N GLU A 264 23.48 -7.10 -3.75
CA GLU A 264 23.65 -8.26 -2.90
C GLU A 264 24.19 -9.49 -3.66
N PHE A 265 23.93 -9.57 -4.98
CA PHE A 265 24.24 -10.76 -5.79
C PHE A 265 25.21 -10.47 -6.96
N ARG A 266 25.89 -9.30 -6.98
CA ARG A 266 27.03 -9.13 -7.88
C ARG A 266 28.05 -10.25 -7.59
N ALA A 267 28.35 -11.04 -8.62
CA ALA A 267 29.47 -11.97 -8.53
C ALA A 267 30.70 -11.17 -8.10
N ALA A 268 31.39 -11.61 -7.05
CA ALA A 268 32.71 -11.11 -6.74
C ALA A 268 33.56 -11.34 -8.01
N ARG A 269 33.95 -10.25 -8.67
CA ARG A 269 34.90 -10.29 -9.79
C ARG A 269 36.27 -10.55 -9.25
#